data_fe01a0ad0bce0ce490a0b0666e0764d6
#
_entry.id   fe01a0ad0bce0ce490a0b0666e0764d6
#
_cell.length_a   1.000
_cell.length_b   1.000
_cell.length_c   1.000
_cell.angle_alpha   90.00
_cell.angle_beta   90.00
_cell.angle_gamma   90.00
#
_symmetry.space_group_name_H-M   'P 1'
#
loop_
_entity.id
_entity.type
_entity.pdbx_description
1 polymer ?
#
loop_
_entity_poly.entity_id
_entity_poly.type
_entity_poly.pdbx_seq_one_letter_code
_entity_poly.pdbx_strand_id
1 'polypeptide(L)'
;ACEAMDAQRAEGAPPSQWTVHVVHEPRQKNAFVLPGGHIFVFTGILPVCENDAGLATVMAHEVAHQIARHSAEKMAGSKILMAGAFVLNLIGFDIGLSQILLNLMLSLPNSRKIESEADELGLRIMSQACYDPRQAVRYVVLHFCYSFS
;
A
#
# COMPACT_ATOMS: atom_id res chain seq x y z
N ALA A 1 -13.65 -8.82 9.41
CA ALA A 1 -12.62 -8.15 8.57
C ALA A 1 -11.72 -9.17 7.88
N CYS A 2 -11.15 -10.16 8.61
CA CYS A 2 -10.25 -11.16 8.02
C CYS A 2 -10.95 -12.01 6.94
N GLU A 3 -12.19 -12.44 7.16
CA GLU A 3 -12.97 -13.20 6.16
C GLU A 3 -13.22 -12.40 4.88
N ALA A 4 -13.49 -11.10 5.00
CA ALA A 4 -13.67 -10.23 3.86
C ALA A 4 -12.38 -10.04 3.04
N MET A 5 -11.24 -10.05 3.70
CA MET A 5 -9.92 -9.97 3.05
C MET A 5 -9.59 -11.25 2.27
N ASP A 6 -9.91 -12.42 2.82
CA ASP A 6 -9.67 -13.69 2.14
C ASP A 6 -10.57 -13.88 0.90
N ALA A 7 -11.77 -13.32 0.89
CA ALA A 7 -12.69 -13.39 -0.26
C ALA A 7 -12.14 -12.70 -1.53
N GLN A 8 -11.20 -11.78 -1.41
CA GLN A 8 -10.56 -11.10 -2.56
C GLN A 8 -9.33 -11.83 -3.10
N ARG A 9 -8.97 -12.98 -2.54
CA ARG A 9 -7.84 -13.78 -3.04
C ARG A 9 -8.25 -14.56 -4.28
N ALA A 10 -7.25 -14.79 -5.15
CA ALA A 10 -7.43 -15.67 -6.30
C ALA A 10 -7.87 -17.08 -5.85
N GLU A 11 -8.81 -17.69 -6.58
CA GLU A 11 -9.25 -19.05 -6.33
C GLU A 11 -8.05 -20.00 -6.24
N GLY A 12 -8.02 -20.83 -5.19
CA GLY A 12 -6.96 -21.80 -4.95
C GLY A 12 -5.75 -21.29 -4.13
N ALA A 13 -5.71 -20.03 -3.74
CA ALA A 13 -4.69 -19.57 -2.80
C ALA A 13 -5.03 -20.03 -1.37
N PRO A 14 -4.05 -20.55 -0.59
CA PRO A 14 -4.33 -20.93 0.79
C PRO A 14 -4.78 -19.72 1.61
N PRO A 15 -5.71 -19.89 2.58
CA PRO A 15 -6.13 -18.80 3.43
C PRO A 15 -4.92 -18.21 4.16
N SER A 16 -4.75 -16.89 4.13
CA SER A 16 -3.72 -16.22 4.92
C SER A 16 -4.21 -16.05 6.34
N GLN A 17 -3.37 -16.41 7.30
CA GLN A 17 -3.59 -16.01 8.67
C GLN A 17 -3.19 -14.54 8.78
N TRP A 18 -4.17 -13.68 9.06
CA TRP A 18 -3.93 -12.27 9.30
C TRP A 18 -3.62 -12.03 10.77
N THR A 19 -2.49 -11.39 11.04
CA THR A 19 -2.05 -11.05 12.40
C THR A 19 -1.85 -9.55 12.49
N VAL A 20 -2.52 -8.91 13.46
CA VAL A 20 -2.39 -7.48 13.71
C VAL A 20 -1.38 -7.26 14.85
N HIS A 21 -0.38 -6.44 14.59
CA HIS A 21 0.62 -5.99 15.54
C HIS A 21 0.41 -4.51 15.83
N VAL A 22 0.13 -4.18 17.08
CA VAL A 22 0.03 -2.78 17.53
C VAL A 22 1.39 -2.35 18.07
N VAL A 23 1.99 -1.34 17.45
CA VAL A 23 3.29 -0.79 17.84
C VAL A 23 3.06 0.51 18.62
N HIS A 24 3.54 0.54 19.87
CA HIS A 24 3.44 1.73 20.70
C HIS A 24 4.49 2.79 20.29
N GLU A 25 4.13 3.64 19.32
CA GLU A 25 4.93 4.78 18.86
C GLU A 25 3.98 5.94 18.51
N PRO A 26 3.65 6.80 19.48
CA PRO A 26 2.67 7.87 19.30
C PRO A 26 3.09 8.96 18.27
N ARG A 27 4.37 9.04 17.96
CA ARG A 27 4.89 10.03 16.99
C ARG A 27 4.72 9.57 15.55
N GLN A 28 4.55 8.26 15.32
CA GLN A 28 4.47 7.68 14.00
C GLN A 28 3.02 7.45 13.60
N LYS A 29 2.55 8.25 12.64
CA LYS A 29 1.19 8.16 12.08
C LYS A 29 1.22 7.25 10.86
N ASN A 30 1.40 5.95 11.07
CA ASN A 30 1.58 4.99 9.98
C ASN A 30 0.90 3.65 10.27
N ALA A 31 0.54 2.93 9.21
CA ALA A 31 0.22 1.52 9.21
C ALA A 31 0.78 0.90 7.93
N PHE A 32 1.10 -0.39 7.95
CA PHE A 32 1.53 -1.10 6.75
C PHE A 32 1.31 -2.60 6.88
N VAL A 33 1.29 -3.29 5.75
CA VAL A 33 1.17 -4.75 5.67
C VAL A 33 2.44 -5.35 5.09
N LEU A 34 2.94 -6.41 5.73
CA LEU A 34 4.03 -7.22 5.21
C LEU A 34 3.49 -8.50 4.55
N PRO A 35 4.26 -9.09 3.60
CA PRO A 35 3.97 -10.41 3.07
C PRO A 35 3.79 -11.44 4.19
N GLY A 36 2.79 -12.32 4.03
CA GLY A 36 2.43 -13.31 5.07
C GLY A 36 1.24 -12.89 5.94
N GLY A 37 0.62 -11.72 5.69
CA GLY A 37 -0.58 -11.28 6.39
C GLY A 37 -0.32 -10.58 7.73
N HIS A 38 0.88 -10.04 7.92
CA HIS A 38 1.21 -9.27 9.12
C HIS A 38 0.89 -7.79 8.92
N ILE A 39 -0.06 -7.27 9.69
CA ILE A 39 -0.51 -5.87 9.68
C ILE A 39 0.13 -5.16 10.87
N PHE A 40 0.85 -4.08 10.63
CA PHE A 40 1.45 -3.24 11.67
C PHE A 40 0.70 -1.92 11.74
N VAL A 41 0.23 -1.56 12.94
CA VAL A 41 -0.49 -0.32 13.23
C VAL A 41 0.24 0.43 14.32
N PHE A 42 0.75 1.60 14.02
CA PHE A 42 1.38 2.48 15.01
C PHE A 42 0.32 3.26 15.79
N THR A 43 0.51 3.39 17.11
CA THR A 43 -0.48 4.08 17.95
C THR A 43 -0.69 5.55 17.56
N GLY A 44 0.29 6.18 16.90
CA GLY A 44 0.17 7.55 16.41
C GLY A 44 -0.87 7.76 15.31
N ILE A 45 -1.31 6.69 14.60
CA ILE A 45 -2.35 6.82 13.57
C ILE A 45 -3.77 6.81 14.16
N LEU A 46 -3.95 6.24 15.36
CA LEU A 46 -5.27 6.07 15.97
C LEU A 46 -6.04 7.39 16.15
N PRO A 47 -5.42 8.50 16.63
CA PRO A 47 -6.10 9.79 16.68
C PRO A 47 -6.51 10.35 15.32
N VAL A 48 -5.77 9.98 14.24
CA VAL A 48 -6.07 10.39 12.86
C VAL A 48 -7.26 9.61 12.32
N CYS A 49 -7.39 8.36 12.71
CA CYS A 49 -8.53 7.49 12.32
C CYS A 49 -9.85 7.91 12.99
N GLU A 50 -9.82 8.66 14.09
CA GLU A 50 -10.95 9.17 14.87
C GLU A 50 -11.88 8.07 15.42
N ASN A 51 -12.17 7.02 14.64
CA ASN A 51 -13.08 5.93 14.99
C ASN A 51 -12.73 4.61 14.27
N ASP A 52 -13.48 3.56 14.56
CA ASP A 52 -13.27 2.22 13.99
C ASP A 52 -13.40 2.19 12.46
N ALA A 53 -14.30 2.99 11.88
CA ALA A 53 -14.47 3.04 10.43
C ALA A 53 -13.28 3.68 9.73
N GLY A 54 -12.67 4.70 10.36
CA GLY A 54 -11.43 5.30 9.87
C GLY A 54 -10.26 4.33 9.93
N LEU A 55 -10.13 3.60 11.04
CA LEU A 55 -9.10 2.55 11.16
C LEU A 55 -9.34 1.42 10.15
N ALA A 56 -10.59 1.00 9.97
CA ALA A 56 -10.95 0.01 8.96
C ALA A 56 -10.59 0.47 7.54
N THR A 57 -10.77 1.76 7.23
CA THR A 57 -10.37 2.35 5.93
C THR A 57 -8.87 2.19 5.69
N VAL A 58 -8.05 2.62 6.65
CA VAL A 58 -6.59 2.54 6.55
C VAL A 58 -6.14 1.10 6.41
N MET A 59 -6.65 0.20 7.26
CA MET A 59 -6.29 -1.21 7.20
C MET A 59 -6.73 -1.87 5.90
N ALA A 60 -7.92 -1.57 5.40
CA ALA A 60 -8.44 -2.13 4.15
C ALA A 60 -7.60 -1.67 2.94
N HIS A 61 -7.17 -0.42 2.91
CA HIS A 61 -6.27 0.11 1.89
C HIS A 61 -4.91 -0.62 1.89
N GLU A 62 -4.28 -0.76 3.05
CA GLU A 62 -3.00 -1.47 3.19
C GLU A 62 -3.11 -2.95 2.79
N VAL A 63 -4.19 -3.60 3.18
CA VAL A 63 -4.47 -4.98 2.80
C VAL A 63 -4.73 -5.10 1.30
N ALA A 64 -5.40 -4.13 0.69
CA ALA A 64 -5.60 -4.09 -0.76
C ALA A 64 -4.25 -4.07 -1.51
N HIS A 65 -3.27 -3.29 -1.05
CA HIS A 65 -1.91 -3.32 -1.61
C HIS A 65 -1.27 -4.71 -1.56
N GLN A 66 -1.48 -5.43 -0.47
CA GLN A 66 -0.95 -6.78 -0.32
C GLN A 66 -1.66 -7.80 -1.22
N ILE A 67 -3.00 -7.75 -1.30
CA ILE A 67 -3.81 -8.65 -2.13
C ILE A 67 -3.50 -8.43 -3.62
N ALA A 68 -3.43 -7.18 -4.07
CA ALA A 68 -3.09 -6.80 -5.44
C ALA A 68 -1.60 -7.01 -5.78
N ARG A 69 -0.77 -7.41 -4.80
CA ARG A 69 0.68 -7.63 -4.95
C ARG A 69 1.44 -6.40 -5.44
N HIS A 70 0.99 -5.21 -5.11
CA HIS A 70 1.61 -3.95 -5.54
C HIS A 70 3.10 -3.86 -5.15
N SER A 71 3.49 -4.39 -3.99
CA SER A 71 4.90 -4.48 -3.58
C SER A 71 5.74 -5.33 -4.54
N ALA A 72 5.20 -6.45 -5.01
CA ALA A 72 5.88 -7.32 -5.98
C ALA A 72 5.99 -6.64 -7.35
N GLU A 73 4.96 -5.92 -7.78
CA GLU A 73 4.97 -5.15 -9.03
C GLU A 73 6.01 -4.02 -8.97
N LYS A 74 6.03 -3.24 -7.89
CA LYS A 74 7.06 -2.20 -7.65
C LYS A 74 8.47 -2.79 -7.67
N MET A 75 8.69 -3.94 -7.04
CA MET A 75 9.99 -4.63 -7.04
C MET A 75 10.38 -5.18 -8.41
N ALA A 76 9.44 -5.73 -9.17
CA ALA A 76 9.71 -6.22 -10.53
C ALA A 76 10.11 -5.07 -11.46
N GLY A 77 9.37 -3.96 -11.41
CA GLY A 77 9.69 -2.74 -12.14
C GLY A 77 11.08 -2.20 -11.82
N SER A 78 11.45 -2.13 -10.53
CA SER A 78 12.76 -1.65 -10.12
C SER A 78 13.92 -2.52 -10.60
N LYS A 79 13.76 -3.86 -10.63
CA LYS A 79 14.79 -4.79 -11.15
C LYS A 79 15.03 -4.59 -12.64
N ILE A 80 13.97 -4.44 -13.43
CA ILE A 80 14.08 -4.19 -14.90
C ILE A 80 14.82 -2.86 -15.16
N LEU A 81 14.52 -1.86 -14.37
CA LEU A 81 15.14 -0.54 -14.50
C LEU A 81 16.60 -0.52 -14.03
N MET A 82 16.93 -1.23 -12.96
CA MET A 82 18.33 -1.40 -12.54
C MET A 82 19.15 -2.11 -13.63
N ALA A 83 18.59 -3.14 -14.26
CA ALA A 83 19.25 -3.81 -15.40
C ALA A 83 19.43 -2.86 -16.60
N GLY A 84 18.42 -2.04 -16.91
CA GLY A 84 18.51 -1.01 -17.96
C GLY A 84 19.56 0.07 -17.66
N ALA A 85 19.60 0.56 -16.41
CA ALA A 85 20.61 1.52 -15.97
C ALA A 85 22.03 0.95 -16.03
N PHE A 86 22.19 -0.33 -15.69
CA PHE A 86 23.48 -1.01 -15.82
C PHE A 86 23.96 -1.10 -17.26
N VAL A 87 23.07 -1.41 -18.20
CA VAL A 87 23.38 -1.43 -19.63
C VAL A 87 23.74 -0.04 -20.14
N LEU A 88 23.00 1.02 -19.74
CA LEU A 88 23.30 2.40 -20.11
C LEU A 88 24.67 2.85 -19.60
N ASN A 89 25.03 2.41 -18.39
CA ASN A 89 26.36 2.68 -17.83
C ASN A 89 27.48 2.03 -18.66
N LEU A 90 27.28 0.80 -19.14
CA LEU A 90 28.25 0.09 -19.99
C LEU A 90 28.51 0.81 -21.34
N ILE A 91 27.53 1.58 -21.83
CA ILE A 91 27.66 2.39 -23.07
C ILE A 91 28.12 3.82 -22.79
N GLY A 92 28.54 4.14 -21.55
CA GLY A 92 29.20 5.41 -21.21
C GLY A 92 28.25 6.55 -20.83
N PHE A 93 26.98 6.26 -20.52
CA PHE A 93 26.08 7.26 -19.94
C PHE A 93 26.37 7.50 -18.47
N ASP A 94 26.32 8.77 -18.06
CA ASP A 94 26.57 9.17 -16.67
C ASP A 94 25.56 8.53 -15.69
N ILE A 95 26.09 7.88 -14.65
CA ILE A 95 25.30 7.15 -13.64
C ILE A 95 24.33 8.08 -12.92
N GLY A 96 24.72 9.31 -12.64
CA GLY A 96 23.89 10.28 -11.93
C GLY A 96 22.62 10.66 -12.72
N LEU A 97 22.78 10.96 -13.99
CA LEU A 97 21.66 11.31 -14.88
C LEU A 97 20.72 10.13 -15.13
N SER A 98 21.29 8.93 -15.28
CA SER A 98 20.54 7.69 -15.44
C SER A 98 19.68 7.39 -14.21
N GLN A 99 20.19 7.59 -13.00
CA GLN A 99 19.44 7.38 -11.75
C GLN A 99 18.30 8.39 -11.56
N ILE A 100 18.53 9.66 -11.88
CA ILE A 100 17.49 10.69 -11.79
C ILE A 100 16.36 10.39 -12.79
N LEU A 101 16.69 10.02 -14.03
CA LEU A 101 15.71 9.68 -15.05
C LEU A 101 14.91 8.41 -14.70
N LEU A 102 15.59 7.43 -14.11
CA LEU A 102 15.00 6.20 -13.58
C LEU A 102 13.98 6.47 -12.47
N ASN A 103 14.38 7.27 -11.50
CA ASN A 103 13.51 7.63 -10.39
C ASN A 103 12.28 8.42 -10.87
N LEU A 104 12.46 9.31 -11.85
CA LEU A 104 11.37 10.09 -12.43
C LEU A 104 10.40 9.23 -13.25
N MET A 105 10.90 8.27 -14.02
CA MET A 105 10.06 7.35 -14.80
C MET A 105 9.30 6.34 -13.93
N LEU A 106 9.88 5.92 -12.79
CA LEU A 106 9.26 4.99 -11.85
C LEU A 106 8.19 5.62 -10.97
N SER A 107 8.33 6.91 -10.66
CA SER A 107 7.59 7.48 -9.53
C SER A 107 6.21 8.04 -9.87
N LEU A 108 5.86 8.32 -11.13
CA LEU A 108 4.67 9.16 -11.37
C LEU A 108 3.43 8.49 -11.99
N PRO A 109 3.45 7.70 -13.06
CA PRO A 109 2.18 7.19 -13.62
C PRO A 109 1.71 5.86 -12.99
N ASN A 110 2.62 4.97 -12.62
CA ASN A 110 2.26 3.67 -12.03
C ASN A 110 1.77 3.83 -10.58
N SER A 111 2.29 4.79 -9.85
CA SER A 111 1.89 5.04 -8.45
C SER A 111 0.41 5.41 -8.36
N ARG A 112 -0.09 6.32 -9.18
CA ARG A 112 -1.50 6.74 -9.14
C ARG A 112 -2.47 5.62 -9.49
N LYS A 113 -2.11 4.75 -10.45
CA LYS A 113 -2.93 3.61 -10.82
C LYS A 113 -2.99 2.59 -9.67
N ILE A 114 -1.87 2.30 -9.06
CA ILE A 114 -1.74 1.39 -7.92
C ILE A 114 -2.55 1.90 -6.71
N GLU A 115 -2.46 3.20 -6.41
CA GLU A 115 -3.25 3.81 -5.33
C GLU A 115 -4.76 3.77 -5.63
N SER A 116 -5.18 4.09 -6.86
CA SER A 116 -6.59 4.02 -7.26
C SER A 116 -7.14 2.59 -7.19
N GLU A 117 -6.33 1.58 -7.53
CA GLU A 117 -6.70 0.17 -7.39
C GLU A 117 -6.79 -0.25 -5.92
N ALA A 118 -5.86 0.21 -5.09
CA ALA A 118 -5.90 -0.04 -3.65
C ALA A 118 -7.11 0.61 -2.98
N ASP A 119 -7.49 1.82 -3.38
CA ASP A 119 -8.69 2.50 -2.90
C ASP A 119 -9.95 1.71 -3.27
N GLU A 120 -10.10 1.29 -4.54
CA GLU A 120 -11.27 0.52 -4.99
C GLU A 120 -11.38 -0.82 -4.25
N LEU A 121 -10.30 -1.58 -4.15
CA LEU A 121 -10.28 -2.85 -3.42
C LEU A 121 -10.52 -2.63 -1.92
N GLY A 122 -9.93 -1.59 -1.32
CA GLY A 122 -10.13 -1.23 0.07
C GLY A 122 -11.59 -0.94 0.40
N LEU A 123 -12.29 -0.18 -0.46
CA LEU A 123 -13.73 0.07 -0.30
C LEU A 123 -14.57 -1.21 -0.38
N ARG A 124 -14.22 -2.15 -1.25
CA ARG A 124 -14.88 -3.45 -1.33
C ARG A 124 -14.66 -4.27 -0.05
N ILE A 125 -13.43 -4.30 0.47
CA ILE A 125 -13.07 -4.99 1.73
C ILE A 125 -13.86 -4.40 2.90
N MET A 126 -13.94 -3.07 3.01
CA MET A 126 -14.75 -2.39 4.03
C MET A 126 -16.22 -2.78 3.97
N SER A 127 -16.82 -2.75 2.76
CA SER A 127 -18.21 -3.16 2.55
C SER A 127 -18.47 -4.60 2.99
N GLN A 128 -17.57 -5.52 2.66
CA GLN A 128 -17.68 -6.93 3.06
C GLN A 128 -17.49 -7.11 4.58
N ALA A 129 -16.73 -6.23 5.21
CA ALA A 129 -16.56 -6.19 6.67
C ALA A 129 -17.69 -5.42 7.38
N CYS A 130 -18.77 -5.05 6.68
CA CYS A 130 -19.92 -4.32 7.21
C CYS A 130 -19.60 -2.90 7.72
N TYR A 131 -18.51 -2.28 7.24
CA TYR A 131 -18.25 -0.87 7.43
C TYR A 131 -18.85 -0.04 6.30
N ASP A 132 -19.33 1.17 6.61
CA ASP A 132 -19.88 2.10 5.60
C ASP A 132 -18.74 2.70 4.74
N PRO A 133 -18.62 2.34 3.46
CA PRO A 133 -17.53 2.82 2.61
C PRO A 133 -17.59 4.33 2.34
N ARG A 134 -18.73 4.99 2.58
CA ARG A 134 -18.84 6.47 2.46
C ARG A 134 -17.99 7.19 3.48
N GLN A 135 -17.69 6.57 4.60
CA GLN A 135 -16.80 7.14 5.61
C GLN A 135 -15.34 7.14 5.16
N ALA A 136 -14.96 6.27 4.22
CA ALA A 136 -13.61 6.22 3.67
C ALA A 136 -13.18 7.51 2.97
N VAL A 137 -14.11 8.21 2.32
CA VAL A 137 -13.83 9.44 1.57
C VAL A 137 -13.15 10.51 2.45
N ARG A 138 -13.51 10.58 3.72
CA ARG A 138 -12.93 11.51 4.69
C ARG A 138 -11.46 11.17 5.02
N TYR A 139 -11.12 9.88 5.02
CA TYR A 139 -9.82 9.38 5.47
C TYR A 139 -8.80 9.22 4.34
N VAL A 140 -9.25 8.90 3.13
CA VAL A 140 -8.39 8.87 1.93
C VAL A 140 -7.73 10.23 1.71
N VAL A 141 -8.48 11.33 1.86
CA VAL A 141 -7.95 12.69 1.76
C VAL A 141 -6.91 12.98 2.84
N LEU A 142 -7.11 12.50 4.07
CA LEU A 142 -6.17 12.70 5.17
C LEU A 142 -4.89 11.88 4.99
N HIS A 143 -4.98 10.63 4.53
CA HIS A 143 -3.82 9.79 4.25
C HIS A 143 -2.92 10.40 3.16
N PHE A 144 -3.51 10.94 2.09
CA PHE A 144 -2.77 11.67 1.06
C PHE A 144 -2.03 12.90 1.63
N CYS A 145 -2.64 13.65 2.54
CA CYS A 145 -2.03 14.82 3.16
C CYS A 145 -0.84 14.46 4.08
N TYR A 146 -0.86 13.30 4.74
CA TYR A 146 0.19 12.89 5.68
C TYR A 146 1.31 12.06 5.05
N SER A 147 1.08 11.42 3.91
CA SER A 147 2.10 10.64 3.20
C SER A 147 3.10 11.51 2.43
N PHE A 148 2.81 12.79 2.26
CA PHE A 148 3.64 13.78 1.57
C PHE A 148 4.28 14.82 2.51
N SER A 149 4.16 14.67 3.83
CA SER A 149 4.82 15.51 4.86
C SER A 149 5.89 14.71 5.59
#